data_dd77fd561469117c3c056cb1f32a5fec
#
_entry.id   dd77fd561469117c3c056cb1f32a5fec
#
_cell.length_a   1.000
_cell.length_b   1.000
_cell.length_c   1.000
_cell.angle_alpha   90.00
_cell.angle_beta   90.00
_cell.angle_gamma   90.00
#
_symmetry.space_group_name_H-M   'P 1'
#
loop_
_entity.id
_entity.type
_entity.pdbx_description
1 polymer ?
#
loop_
_entity_poly.entity_id
_entity_poly.type
_entity_poly.pdbx_seq_one_letter_code
_entity_poly.pdbx_strand_id
1 'polypeptide(L)'
;MLYPGLYEQVINNALNRELADIPEARKSTAPIDTAEAAKVLAQYLTDVVQKGLENVQDNGGGIEAQIQLANQIVTTIQNTTQEADFAALGVDQRAEQLLALLQQNDLRLATGKSAKDLDRPETSIAQSSLFTGAIHEPQMYTELKKEIVSADRIDMLVSFIKWSGLRLIMGELRQFAQSGGELRIITTSYMGATDVKAIEELRALSNTKIKVSYDTKRTRLHAKTYVFYRDTGFTTAYVGSSNLSNAAISSGLEWNVKVTRKDLPETIEKIAATFESYWNSSEFEYYDEGQRERLTRALKAEKYSETDHIGIYTLDILPYSYQQEILDRLDADRKSVV
;
A
#
# COMPACT_ATOMS: atom_id res chain seq x y z
N MET A 1 12.63 -34.42 -6.40
CA MET A 1 11.64 -34.82 -7.45
C MET A 1 10.72 -33.64 -7.71
N LEU A 2 10.63 -33.18 -8.94
CA LEU A 2 9.77 -32.05 -9.35
C LEU A 2 8.32 -32.52 -9.49
N TYR A 3 7.38 -31.73 -8.97
CA TYR A 3 5.97 -31.97 -9.17
C TYR A 3 5.51 -31.38 -10.51
N PRO A 4 4.56 -32.02 -11.21
CA PRO A 4 3.96 -31.40 -12.40
C PRO A 4 3.22 -30.09 -12.04
N GLY A 5 3.44 -29.02 -12.82
CA GLY A 5 2.79 -27.74 -12.57
C GLY A 5 3.48 -26.58 -13.26
N LEU A 6 3.06 -25.36 -12.89
CA LEU A 6 3.67 -24.12 -13.36
C LEU A 6 4.84 -23.73 -12.46
N TYR A 7 5.90 -23.27 -13.08
CA TYR A 7 7.11 -22.80 -12.44
C TYR A 7 7.51 -21.43 -13.00
N GLU A 8 8.03 -20.56 -12.15
CA GLU A 8 8.64 -19.29 -12.52
C GLU A 8 9.87 -19.10 -11.63
N GLN A 9 10.97 -19.77 -11.99
CA GLN A 9 12.19 -19.75 -11.19
C GLN A 9 13.44 -19.88 -12.03
N VAL A 10 14.54 -19.30 -11.56
CA VAL A 10 15.86 -19.42 -12.18
C VAL A 10 16.32 -20.88 -12.13
N ILE A 11 16.76 -21.40 -13.28
CA ILE A 11 17.33 -22.75 -13.36
C ILE A 11 18.77 -22.69 -12.84
N ASN A 12 18.97 -23.14 -11.61
CA ASN A 12 20.28 -23.32 -11.02
C ASN A 12 20.86 -24.71 -11.35
N ASN A 13 22.10 -24.96 -10.95
CA ASN A 13 22.79 -26.23 -11.24
C ASN A 13 22.08 -27.47 -10.67
N ALA A 14 21.41 -27.35 -9.53
CA ALA A 14 20.66 -28.48 -8.94
C ALA A 14 19.41 -28.78 -9.75
N LEU A 15 18.61 -27.76 -10.06
CA LEU A 15 17.41 -27.88 -10.87
C LEU A 15 17.74 -28.37 -12.29
N ASN A 16 18.84 -27.88 -12.88
CA ASN A 16 19.28 -28.32 -14.21
C ASN A 16 19.57 -29.84 -14.26
N ARG A 17 20.14 -30.42 -13.19
CA ARG A 17 20.35 -31.86 -13.08
C ARG A 17 19.02 -32.62 -13.00
N GLU A 18 18.05 -32.13 -12.24
CA GLU A 18 16.74 -32.77 -12.14
C GLU A 18 15.95 -32.68 -13.48
N LEU A 19 16.16 -31.61 -14.25
CA LEU A 19 15.53 -31.42 -15.55
C LEU A 19 16.18 -32.25 -16.67
N ALA A 20 17.41 -32.72 -16.50
CA ALA A 20 18.13 -33.43 -17.54
C ALA A 20 17.42 -34.72 -17.99
N ASP A 21 16.79 -35.42 -17.07
CA ASP A 21 16.09 -36.67 -17.33
C ASP A 21 14.62 -36.47 -17.79
N ILE A 22 14.15 -35.22 -17.86
CA ILE A 22 12.79 -34.88 -18.27
C ILE A 22 12.78 -34.62 -19.79
N PRO A 23 11.97 -35.37 -20.57
CA PRO A 23 11.83 -35.16 -22.01
C PRO A 23 11.39 -33.72 -22.33
N GLU A 24 11.89 -33.15 -23.44
CA GLU A 24 11.57 -31.80 -23.90
C GLU A 24 10.05 -31.54 -24.03
N ALA A 25 9.29 -32.53 -24.49
CA ALA A 25 7.83 -32.43 -24.60
C ALA A 25 7.10 -32.26 -23.26
N ARG A 26 7.78 -32.46 -22.12
CA ARG A 26 7.20 -32.39 -20.76
C ARG A 26 7.70 -31.18 -19.96
N LYS A 27 8.63 -30.39 -20.49
CA LYS A 27 9.16 -29.18 -19.84
C LYS A 27 9.06 -28.00 -20.79
N SER A 28 8.93 -26.80 -20.21
CA SER A 28 9.02 -25.55 -20.95
C SER A 28 10.01 -24.65 -20.24
N THR A 29 11.02 -24.19 -20.95
CA THR A 29 12.03 -23.26 -20.45
C THR A 29 12.19 -22.11 -21.41
N ALA A 30 12.51 -20.94 -20.91
CA ALA A 30 12.82 -19.75 -21.70
C ALA A 30 14.07 -19.07 -21.14
N PRO A 31 14.85 -18.36 -21.96
CA PRO A 31 15.94 -17.52 -21.48
C PRO A 31 15.37 -16.39 -20.61
N ILE A 32 16.13 -15.98 -19.60
CA ILE A 32 15.80 -14.78 -18.82
C ILE A 32 15.89 -13.59 -19.77
N ASP A 33 14.83 -12.75 -19.78
CA ASP A 33 14.85 -11.50 -20.55
C ASP A 33 16.01 -10.61 -20.05
N THR A 34 16.82 -10.12 -20.95
CA THR A 34 17.96 -9.28 -20.64
C THR A 34 17.58 -7.95 -19.96
N ALA A 35 16.41 -7.40 -20.27
CA ALA A 35 15.90 -6.19 -19.60
C ALA A 35 15.52 -6.44 -18.14
N GLU A 36 15.04 -7.64 -17.81
CA GLU A 36 14.61 -8.03 -16.47
C GLU A 36 15.68 -8.84 -15.71
N ALA A 37 16.78 -9.21 -16.36
CA ALA A 37 17.79 -10.13 -15.83
C ALA A 37 18.33 -9.69 -14.46
N ALA A 38 18.63 -8.40 -14.29
CA ALA A 38 19.15 -7.87 -13.03
C ALA A 38 18.16 -8.07 -11.88
N LYS A 39 16.87 -7.83 -12.13
CA LYS A 39 15.79 -7.99 -11.14
C LYS A 39 15.57 -9.46 -10.79
N VAL A 40 15.45 -10.32 -11.80
CA VAL A 40 15.23 -11.77 -11.63
C VAL A 40 16.38 -12.41 -10.86
N LEU A 41 17.62 -12.08 -11.22
CA LEU A 41 18.80 -12.60 -10.56
C LEU A 41 18.97 -12.04 -9.14
N ALA A 42 18.63 -10.77 -8.90
CA ALA A 42 18.64 -10.19 -7.56
C ALA A 42 17.63 -10.88 -6.62
N GLN A 43 16.41 -11.14 -7.10
CA GLN A 43 15.41 -11.89 -6.33
C GLN A 43 15.89 -13.31 -6.01
N TYR A 44 16.44 -14.02 -7.00
CA TYR A 44 17.03 -15.34 -6.77
C TYR A 44 18.17 -15.32 -5.74
N LEU A 45 19.07 -14.31 -5.84
CA LEU A 45 20.18 -14.17 -4.90
C LEU A 45 19.71 -13.82 -3.49
N THR A 46 18.61 -13.10 -3.33
CA THR A 46 18.03 -12.81 -2.01
C THR A 46 17.73 -14.11 -1.26
N ASP A 47 17.08 -15.08 -1.90
CA ASP A 47 16.78 -16.38 -1.30
C ASP A 47 18.06 -17.18 -0.97
N VAL A 48 19.07 -17.11 -1.85
CA VAL A 48 20.35 -17.80 -1.63
C VAL A 48 21.10 -17.21 -0.45
N VAL A 49 21.16 -15.88 -0.36
CA VAL A 49 21.83 -15.15 0.73
C VAL A 49 21.09 -15.40 2.05
N GLN A 50 19.76 -15.34 2.07
CA GLN A 50 18.99 -15.64 3.26
C GLN A 50 19.27 -17.04 3.79
N LYS A 51 19.21 -18.07 2.92
CA LYS A 51 19.58 -19.45 3.29
C LYS A 51 21.00 -19.58 3.81
N GLY A 52 21.93 -18.82 3.23
CA GLY A 52 23.32 -18.79 3.70
C GLY A 52 23.44 -18.22 5.12
N LEU A 53 22.76 -17.13 5.40
CA LEU A 53 22.75 -16.49 6.72
C LEU A 53 22.04 -17.36 7.76
N GLU A 54 20.91 -17.98 7.42
CA GLU A 54 20.20 -18.95 8.26
C GLU A 54 21.10 -20.16 8.59
N ASN A 55 21.80 -20.70 7.60
CA ASN A 55 22.73 -21.82 7.80
C ASN A 55 23.90 -21.47 8.74
N VAL A 56 24.41 -20.23 8.65
CA VAL A 56 25.44 -19.74 9.61
C VAL A 56 24.87 -19.73 11.02
N GLN A 57 23.62 -19.27 11.19
CA GLN A 57 22.95 -19.24 12.49
C GLN A 57 22.70 -20.65 13.04
N ASP A 58 22.17 -21.57 12.22
CA ASP A 58 21.84 -22.95 12.61
C ASP A 58 23.08 -23.75 13.02
N ASN A 59 24.23 -23.41 12.45
CA ASN A 59 25.52 -24.02 12.82
C ASN A 59 26.22 -23.32 14.02
N GLY A 60 25.48 -22.49 14.76
CA GLY A 60 25.98 -21.83 15.97
C GLY A 60 26.78 -20.55 15.73
N GLY A 61 26.78 -20.04 14.51
CA GLY A 61 27.31 -18.70 14.19
C GLY A 61 26.42 -17.60 14.73
N GLY A 62 27.00 -16.63 15.46
CA GLY A 62 26.28 -15.46 15.94
C GLY A 62 26.13 -14.38 14.86
N ILE A 63 25.60 -13.23 15.27
CA ILE A 63 25.41 -12.06 14.39
C ILE A 63 26.73 -11.63 13.72
N GLU A 64 27.88 -11.78 14.40
CA GLU A 64 29.20 -11.45 13.89
C GLU A 64 29.54 -12.27 12.65
N ALA A 65 29.28 -13.60 12.69
CA ALA A 65 29.54 -14.49 11.56
C ALA A 65 28.61 -14.19 10.37
N GLN A 66 27.35 -13.81 10.65
CA GLN A 66 26.41 -13.37 9.61
C GLN A 66 26.86 -12.05 8.96
N ILE A 67 27.35 -11.08 9.75
CA ILE A 67 27.93 -9.82 9.24
C ILE A 67 29.17 -10.11 8.38
N GLN A 68 30.04 -11.02 8.81
CA GLN A 68 31.20 -11.41 8.02
C GLN A 68 30.78 -11.96 6.65
N LEU A 69 29.78 -12.85 6.60
CA LEU A 69 29.25 -13.37 5.33
C LEU A 69 28.66 -12.25 4.47
N ALA A 70 27.85 -11.35 5.06
CA ALA A 70 27.29 -10.20 4.34
C ALA A 70 28.39 -9.30 3.76
N ASN A 71 29.44 -9.00 4.54
CA ASN A 71 30.55 -8.17 4.11
C ASN A 71 31.43 -8.84 3.04
N GLN A 72 31.54 -10.17 3.05
CA GLN A 72 32.19 -10.92 1.97
C GLN A 72 31.42 -10.79 0.65
N ILE A 73 30.09 -10.85 0.69
CA ILE A 73 29.25 -10.66 -0.50
C ILE A 73 29.45 -9.24 -1.04
N VAL A 74 29.38 -8.21 -0.19
CA VAL A 74 29.63 -6.81 -0.58
C VAL A 74 31.03 -6.66 -1.22
N THR A 75 32.04 -7.24 -0.62
CA THR A 75 33.42 -7.22 -1.15
C THR A 75 33.52 -7.91 -2.51
N THR A 76 32.82 -9.03 -2.70
CA THR A 76 32.79 -9.74 -3.98
C THR A 76 32.15 -8.88 -5.07
N ILE A 77 31.04 -8.21 -4.76
CA ILE A 77 30.37 -7.28 -5.69
C ILE A 77 31.33 -6.14 -6.04
N GLN A 78 31.96 -5.49 -5.05
CA GLN A 78 32.90 -4.41 -5.25
C GLN A 78 34.06 -4.83 -6.18
N ASN A 79 34.67 -5.97 -5.91
CA ASN A 79 35.79 -6.45 -6.72
C ASN A 79 35.40 -6.80 -8.16
N THR A 80 34.12 -7.21 -8.37
CA THR A 80 33.61 -7.57 -9.70
C THR A 80 33.24 -6.34 -10.50
N THR A 81 32.58 -5.37 -9.87
CA THR A 81 32.09 -4.14 -10.52
C THR A 81 33.15 -3.04 -10.60
N GLN A 82 34.20 -3.12 -9.74
CA GLN A 82 35.22 -2.08 -9.56
C GLN A 82 34.69 -0.71 -9.15
N GLU A 83 33.45 -0.66 -8.61
CA GLU A 83 32.82 0.55 -8.14
C GLU A 83 33.20 0.81 -6.67
N ALA A 84 33.83 1.96 -6.41
CA ALA A 84 34.35 2.30 -5.07
C ALA A 84 33.23 2.46 -4.02
N ASP A 85 32.04 2.88 -4.44
CA ASP A 85 30.91 3.14 -3.55
C ASP A 85 30.41 1.89 -2.80
N PHE A 86 30.62 0.69 -3.37
CA PHE A 86 30.27 -0.56 -2.69
C PHE A 86 31.07 -0.80 -1.41
N ALA A 87 32.30 -0.26 -1.29
CA ALA A 87 33.10 -0.40 -0.07
C ALA A 87 32.40 0.20 1.17
N ALA A 88 31.64 1.28 0.96
CA ALA A 88 30.89 1.96 2.02
C ALA A 88 29.61 1.22 2.45
N LEU A 89 29.18 0.19 1.71
CA LEU A 89 27.96 -0.58 1.99
C LEU A 89 28.20 -1.77 2.95
N GLY A 90 29.41 -1.98 3.40
CA GLY A 90 29.71 -2.98 4.43
C GLY A 90 28.98 -2.69 5.73
N VAL A 91 28.44 -3.76 6.35
CA VAL A 91 27.73 -3.67 7.63
C VAL A 91 28.74 -3.40 8.76
N ASP A 92 28.45 -2.42 9.62
CA ASP A 92 29.26 -2.09 10.78
C ASP A 92 29.21 -3.23 11.82
N GLN A 93 30.35 -3.45 12.51
CA GLN A 93 30.50 -4.54 13.49
C GLN A 93 29.53 -4.45 14.68
N ARG A 94 28.97 -3.27 14.96
CA ARG A 94 27.99 -3.07 16.03
C ARG A 94 26.62 -3.70 15.72
N ALA A 95 26.38 -4.11 14.48
CA ALA A 95 25.12 -4.73 14.05
C ALA A 95 23.85 -3.92 14.41
N GLU A 96 23.93 -2.59 14.26
CA GLU A 96 22.85 -1.69 14.62
C GLU A 96 22.02 -1.26 13.40
N GLN A 97 20.75 -0.94 13.64
CA GLN A 97 19.86 -0.33 12.66
C GLN A 97 19.56 1.09 13.05
N LEU A 98 19.61 2.03 12.10
CA LEU A 98 19.09 3.38 12.32
C LEU A 98 17.56 3.32 12.31
N LEU A 99 16.94 3.64 13.43
CA LEU A 99 15.50 3.57 13.60
C LEU A 99 14.81 4.93 13.52
N ALA A 100 15.47 6.00 13.94
CA ALA A 100 14.93 7.36 13.94
C ALA A 100 16.05 8.40 14.00
N LEU A 101 15.79 9.58 13.44
CA LEU A 101 16.67 10.73 13.53
C LEU A 101 15.80 11.98 13.74
N LEU A 102 16.13 12.78 14.73
CA LEU A 102 15.55 14.11 14.95
C LEU A 102 16.45 15.20 14.36
N GLN A 103 15.83 16.26 13.86
CA GLN A 103 16.58 17.46 13.48
C GLN A 103 17.20 18.12 14.72
N GLN A 104 18.32 18.80 14.54
CA GLN A 104 19.07 19.41 15.65
C GLN A 104 18.23 20.41 16.46
N ASN A 105 17.28 21.09 15.83
CA ASN A 105 16.39 22.09 16.42
C ASN A 105 14.98 21.57 16.69
N ASP A 106 14.78 20.25 16.75
CA ASP A 106 13.49 19.66 17.04
C ASP A 106 13.02 20.05 18.44
N LEU A 107 11.79 20.57 18.54
CA LEU A 107 11.21 21.04 19.81
C LEU A 107 11.09 19.92 20.84
N ARG A 108 11.01 18.66 20.43
CA ARG A 108 10.99 17.51 21.32
C ARG A 108 12.26 17.38 22.16
N LEU A 109 13.41 17.75 21.58
CA LEU A 109 14.70 17.78 22.31
C LEU A 109 14.67 18.82 23.44
N ALA A 110 14.01 19.96 23.24
CA ALA A 110 13.86 20.98 24.25
C ALA A 110 12.97 20.55 25.44
N THR A 111 12.10 19.57 25.21
CA THR A 111 11.24 18.98 26.27
C THR A 111 11.83 17.72 26.92
N GLY A 112 13.10 17.41 26.63
CA GLY A 112 13.80 16.24 27.17
C GLY A 112 13.45 14.91 26.50
N LYS A 113 12.71 14.93 25.38
CA LYS A 113 12.45 13.76 24.53
C LYS A 113 13.62 13.49 23.59
N SER A 114 13.79 12.25 23.21
CA SER A 114 14.83 11.77 22.31
C SER A 114 14.25 11.09 21.06
N ALA A 115 15.08 10.73 20.09
CA ALA A 115 14.65 9.97 18.93
C ALA A 115 14.06 8.59 19.30
N LYS A 116 14.38 8.05 20.47
CA LYS A 116 13.82 6.80 20.98
C LYS A 116 12.35 6.91 21.38
N ASP A 117 11.89 8.13 21.68
CA ASP A 117 10.52 8.43 22.11
C ASP A 117 9.58 8.71 20.93
N LEU A 118 10.06 8.53 19.69
CA LEU A 118 9.22 8.66 18.50
C LEU A 118 8.26 7.48 18.38
N ASP A 119 6.99 7.80 18.19
CA ASP A 119 5.97 6.80 17.88
C ASP A 119 6.28 6.13 16.53
N ARG A 120 6.34 4.80 16.56
CA ARG A 120 6.60 3.97 15.37
C ARG A 120 5.50 2.91 15.25
N PRO A 121 5.12 2.53 14.03
CA PRO A 121 4.33 1.32 13.80
C PRO A 121 4.95 0.09 14.50
N GLU A 122 4.12 -0.81 14.99
CA GLU A 122 4.60 -2.06 15.60
C GLU A 122 5.16 -3.00 14.55
N THR A 123 4.55 -3.00 13.36
CA THR A 123 5.06 -3.72 12.22
C THR A 123 6.16 -2.92 11.50
N SER A 124 7.06 -3.62 10.85
CA SER A 124 8.16 -3.00 10.10
C SER A 124 7.66 -1.98 9.07
N ILE A 125 8.37 -0.86 8.92
CA ILE A 125 8.16 0.10 7.82
C ILE A 125 9.02 -0.21 6.60
N ALA A 126 9.81 -1.28 6.66
CA ALA A 126 10.66 -1.76 5.58
C ALA A 126 10.20 -3.10 5.00
N GLN A 127 9.35 -3.85 5.70
CA GLN A 127 8.84 -5.15 5.27
C GLN A 127 7.32 -5.12 5.17
N SER A 128 6.80 -5.71 4.10
CA SER A 128 5.36 -5.86 3.89
C SER A 128 4.79 -6.93 4.82
N SER A 129 3.51 -6.80 5.18
CA SER A 129 2.83 -7.71 6.09
C SER A 129 1.34 -7.79 5.81
N LEU A 130 0.70 -8.84 6.30
CA LEU A 130 -0.74 -9.05 6.20
C LEU A 130 -1.37 -8.85 7.59
N PHE A 131 -2.45 -8.08 7.64
CA PHE A 131 -3.33 -7.93 8.81
C PHE A 131 -4.62 -8.70 8.54
N THR A 132 -4.97 -9.63 9.42
CA THR A 132 -6.18 -10.46 9.29
C THR A 132 -7.19 -10.18 10.39
N GLY A 133 -6.84 -9.31 11.35
CA GLY A 133 -7.61 -9.07 12.56
C GLY A 133 -7.47 -10.19 13.60
N ALA A 134 -6.43 -11.03 13.48
CA ALA A 134 -6.15 -12.08 14.45
C ALA A 134 -5.73 -11.51 15.81
N ILE A 135 -6.02 -12.24 16.90
CA ILE A 135 -5.81 -11.77 18.27
C ILE A 135 -4.34 -11.41 18.58
N HIS A 136 -3.41 -12.03 17.89
CA HIS A 136 -1.96 -11.83 18.08
C HIS A 136 -1.37 -10.74 17.18
N GLU A 137 -2.17 -10.19 16.27
CA GLU A 137 -1.74 -9.10 15.39
C GLU A 137 -2.03 -7.74 16.04
N PRO A 138 -1.20 -6.71 15.75
CA PRO A 138 -1.54 -5.35 16.10
C PRO A 138 -2.88 -4.95 15.48
N GLN A 139 -3.71 -4.28 16.25
CA GLN A 139 -4.99 -3.80 15.71
C GLN A 139 -4.74 -2.70 14.67
N MET A 140 -5.48 -2.75 13.57
CA MET A 140 -5.33 -1.81 12.45
C MET A 140 -5.36 -0.34 12.90
N TYR A 141 -6.27 0.04 13.83
CA TYR A 141 -6.33 1.41 14.30
C TYR A 141 -5.10 1.84 15.10
N THR A 142 -4.46 0.93 15.84
CA THR A 142 -3.23 1.20 16.59
C THR A 142 -2.07 1.45 15.64
N GLU A 143 -1.97 0.65 14.58
CA GLU A 143 -1.00 0.86 13.52
C GLU A 143 -1.24 2.18 12.78
N LEU A 144 -2.49 2.45 12.36
CA LEU A 144 -2.84 3.70 11.67
C LEU A 144 -2.48 4.94 12.50
N LYS A 145 -2.68 4.92 13.82
CA LYS A 145 -2.27 6.02 14.70
C LYS A 145 -0.78 6.32 14.59
N LYS A 146 0.03 5.28 14.67
CA LYS A 146 1.49 5.40 14.61
C LYS A 146 2.00 5.75 13.21
N GLU A 147 1.33 5.24 12.17
CA GLU A 147 1.59 5.64 10.78
C GLU A 147 1.31 7.14 10.58
N ILE A 148 0.16 7.64 11.07
CA ILE A 148 -0.26 9.05 10.94
C ILE A 148 0.77 9.99 11.57
N VAL A 149 1.17 9.76 12.82
CA VAL A 149 2.07 10.68 13.53
C VAL A 149 3.50 10.62 13.05
N SER A 150 3.87 9.61 12.27
CA SER A 150 5.21 9.43 11.71
C SER A 150 5.31 9.70 10.21
N ALA A 151 4.22 10.12 9.57
CA ALA A 151 4.19 10.48 8.16
C ALA A 151 4.43 11.97 7.92
N ASP A 152 4.88 12.33 6.73
CA ASP A 152 5.02 13.71 6.26
C ASP A 152 3.84 14.11 5.35
N ARG A 153 3.28 13.15 4.59
CA ARG A 153 2.07 13.29 3.79
C ARG A 153 1.23 12.03 3.86
N ILE A 154 -0.09 12.19 3.80
CA ILE A 154 -1.04 11.08 3.82
C ILE A 154 -2.02 11.21 2.66
N ASP A 155 -2.20 10.11 1.91
CA ASP A 155 -3.24 9.98 0.89
C ASP A 155 -4.21 8.86 1.32
N MET A 156 -5.50 9.17 1.37
CA MET A 156 -6.55 8.21 1.69
C MET A 156 -7.53 8.08 0.53
N LEU A 157 -7.72 6.87 0.03
CA LEU A 157 -8.74 6.52 -0.95
C LEU A 157 -9.70 5.53 -0.29
N VAL A 158 -10.87 5.97 0.13
CA VAL A 158 -11.80 5.15 0.92
C VAL A 158 -13.23 5.33 0.44
N SER A 159 -13.96 4.22 0.30
CA SER A 159 -15.34 4.26 -0.18
C SER A 159 -16.25 5.06 0.73
N PHE A 160 -16.12 4.89 2.04
CA PHE A 160 -16.88 5.68 3.00
C PHE A 160 -16.14 5.95 4.30
N ILE A 161 -16.53 7.03 4.96
CA ILE A 161 -15.95 7.51 6.20
C ILE A 161 -17.05 7.65 7.23
N LYS A 162 -16.99 6.86 8.30
CA LYS A 162 -17.89 6.94 9.46
C LYS A 162 -17.24 7.71 10.58
N TRP A 163 -18.02 8.53 11.26
CA TRP A 163 -17.54 9.23 12.45
C TRP A 163 -17.07 8.24 13.55
N SER A 164 -17.75 7.11 13.66
CA SER A 164 -17.38 6.06 14.62
C SER A 164 -15.96 5.53 14.45
N GLY A 165 -15.46 5.43 13.22
CA GLY A 165 -14.07 5.05 12.93
C GLY A 165 -13.12 6.24 12.99
N LEU A 166 -13.47 7.34 12.32
CA LEU A 166 -12.62 8.52 12.26
C LEU A 166 -12.24 9.06 13.65
N ARG A 167 -13.19 9.09 14.58
CA ARG A 167 -12.95 9.57 15.96
C ARG A 167 -11.83 8.84 16.68
N LEU A 168 -11.53 7.58 16.30
CA LEU A 168 -10.48 6.78 16.93
C LEU A 168 -9.06 7.27 16.57
N ILE A 169 -8.91 7.91 15.42
CA ILE A 169 -7.63 8.42 14.90
C ILE A 169 -7.60 9.95 14.77
N MET A 170 -8.68 10.63 15.18
CA MET A 170 -8.83 12.07 14.99
C MET A 170 -7.82 12.89 15.80
N GLY A 171 -7.37 12.37 16.93
CA GLY A 171 -6.32 12.99 17.75
C GLY A 171 -5.00 13.06 17.01
N GLU A 172 -4.60 11.97 16.42
CA GLU A 172 -3.37 11.81 15.65
C GLU A 172 -3.42 12.62 14.34
N LEU A 173 -4.58 12.64 13.65
CA LEU A 173 -4.77 13.49 12.46
C LEU A 173 -4.67 14.99 12.77
N ARG A 174 -5.18 15.43 13.91
CA ARG A 174 -5.02 16.83 14.36
C ARG A 174 -3.55 17.15 14.63
N GLN A 175 -2.85 16.28 15.35
CA GLN A 175 -1.42 16.44 15.61
C GLN A 175 -0.63 16.50 14.30
N PHE A 176 -0.88 15.59 13.39
CA PHE A 176 -0.27 15.53 12.05
C PHE A 176 -0.50 16.83 11.27
N ALA A 177 -1.74 17.31 11.18
CA ALA A 177 -2.08 18.55 10.48
C ALA A 177 -1.44 19.80 11.14
N GLN A 178 -1.40 19.85 12.48
CA GLN A 178 -0.75 20.92 13.24
C GLN A 178 0.78 20.94 13.05
N SER A 179 1.37 19.78 12.81
CA SER A 179 2.81 19.67 12.51
C SER A 179 3.15 20.01 11.05
N GLY A 180 2.16 20.41 10.25
CA GLY A 180 2.34 20.82 8.85
C GLY A 180 2.14 19.70 7.82
N GLY A 181 1.77 18.52 8.25
CA GLY A 181 1.50 17.38 7.36
C GLY A 181 0.37 17.65 6.37
N GLU A 182 0.51 17.16 5.15
CA GLU A 182 -0.52 17.28 4.09
C GLU A 182 -1.40 16.03 4.06
N LEU A 183 -2.73 16.23 4.16
CA LEU A 183 -3.73 15.17 4.08
C LEU A 183 -4.59 15.35 2.84
N ARG A 184 -4.62 14.33 1.98
CA ARG A 184 -5.48 14.29 0.80
C ARG A 184 -6.42 13.09 0.91
N ILE A 185 -7.69 13.31 0.67
CA ILE A 185 -8.73 12.28 0.81
C ILE A 185 -9.60 12.23 -0.44
N ILE A 186 -9.81 11.03 -0.96
CA ILE A 186 -10.82 10.74 -1.98
C ILE A 186 -11.84 9.80 -1.37
N THR A 187 -13.12 10.18 -1.48
CA THR A 187 -14.26 9.37 -1.03
C THR A 187 -15.43 9.49 -2.00
N THR A 188 -16.54 8.84 -1.71
CA THR A 188 -17.73 8.85 -2.58
C THR A 188 -19.01 8.97 -1.77
N SER A 189 -20.08 9.43 -2.43
CA SER A 189 -21.45 9.39 -1.92
C SER A 189 -22.11 8.01 -2.07
N TYR A 190 -21.48 7.09 -2.80
CA TYR A 190 -22.00 5.74 -3.07
C TYR A 190 -22.41 5.02 -1.77
N MET A 191 -23.51 4.25 -1.84
CA MET A 191 -24.17 3.56 -0.73
C MET A 191 -24.69 4.49 0.39
N GLY A 192 -24.57 5.80 0.29
CA GLY A 192 -25.00 6.73 1.35
C GLY A 192 -24.33 6.48 2.70
N ALA A 193 -23.18 5.79 2.72
CA ALA A 193 -22.56 5.27 3.93
C ALA A 193 -21.62 6.25 4.63
N THR A 194 -21.17 7.32 3.97
CA THR A 194 -20.32 8.36 4.55
C THR A 194 -21.12 9.26 5.50
N ASP A 195 -20.52 9.62 6.64
CA ASP A 195 -21.11 10.59 7.57
C ASP A 195 -20.66 12.01 7.22
N VAL A 196 -21.60 12.92 6.96
CA VAL A 196 -21.30 14.33 6.68
C VAL A 196 -20.46 14.95 7.81
N LYS A 197 -20.76 14.62 9.08
CA LYS A 197 -19.97 15.05 10.23
C LYS A 197 -18.51 14.67 10.09
N ALA A 198 -18.22 13.47 9.64
CA ALA A 198 -16.82 13.01 9.49
C ALA A 198 -16.07 13.83 8.42
N ILE A 199 -16.73 14.15 7.31
CA ILE A 199 -16.16 14.99 6.26
C ILE A 199 -15.90 16.42 6.76
N GLU A 200 -16.83 17.00 7.52
CA GLU A 200 -16.67 18.35 8.08
C GLU A 200 -15.52 18.43 9.11
N GLU A 201 -15.39 17.42 9.97
CA GLU A 201 -14.29 17.35 10.93
C GLU A 201 -12.91 17.21 10.24
N LEU A 202 -12.85 16.44 9.14
CA LEU A 202 -11.63 16.32 8.34
C LEU A 202 -11.32 17.63 7.59
N ARG A 203 -12.35 18.28 7.00
CA ARG A 203 -12.20 19.56 6.31
C ARG A 203 -11.65 20.66 7.23
N ALA A 204 -12.01 20.62 8.52
CA ALA A 204 -11.56 21.58 9.51
C ALA A 204 -10.08 21.46 9.88
N LEU A 205 -9.41 20.38 9.48
CA LEU A 205 -7.96 20.23 9.71
C LEU A 205 -7.17 21.11 8.74
N SER A 206 -6.10 21.72 9.22
CA SER A 206 -5.17 22.46 8.36
C SER A 206 -4.54 21.52 7.32
N ASN A 207 -4.14 22.05 6.17
CA ASN A 207 -3.49 21.31 5.07
C ASN A 207 -4.24 20.06 4.62
N THR A 208 -5.59 20.04 4.78
CA THR A 208 -6.43 18.92 4.38
C THR A 208 -7.25 19.27 3.16
N LYS A 209 -7.20 18.40 2.15
CA LYS A 209 -7.99 18.52 0.93
C LYS A 209 -8.83 17.26 0.73
N ILE A 210 -10.09 17.44 0.42
CA ILE A 210 -11.03 16.33 0.24
C ILE A 210 -11.64 16.42 -1.15
N LYS A 211 -11.72 15.29 -1.84
CA LYS A 211 -12.46 15.14 -3.09
C LYS A 211 -13.53 14.06 -2.94
N VAL A 212 -14.69 14.32 -3.54
CA VAL A 212 -15.85 13.42 -3.48
C VAL A 212 -16.30 13.04 -4.88
N SER A 213 -16.49 11.75 -5.14
CA SER A 213 -17.23 11.28 -6.31
C SER A 213 -18.73 11.24 -5.99
N TYR A 214 -19.51 11.84 -6.86
CA TYR A 214 -20.99 11.79 -6.84
C TYR A 214 -21.54 10.84 -7.91
N ASP A 215 -20.69 10.24 -8.75
CA ASP A 215 -21.08 9.23 -9.72
C ASP A 215 -21.18 7.86 -9.06
N THR A 216 -22.39 7.50 -8.65
CA THR A 216 -22.68 6.24 -7.97
C THR A 216 -23.14 5.13 -8.93
N LYS A 217 -23.33 5.47 -10.21
CA LYS A 217 -23.87 4.56 -11.22
C LYS A 217 -22.79 3.93 -12.10
N ARG A 218 -21.79 4.72 -12.51
CA ARG A 218 -20.70 4.28 -13.40
C ARG A 218 -19.49 3.82 -12.62
N THR A 219 -18.91 4.73 -11.84
CA THR A 219 -17.74 4.44 -11.03
C THR A 219 -18.16 4.20 -9.59
N ARG A 220 -18.34 2.93 -9.26
CA ARG A 220 -18.57 2.52 -7.88
C ARG A 220 -17.24 2.45 -7.14
N LEU A 221 -16.77 3.60 -6.64
CA LEU A 221 -15.53 3.61 -5.86
C LEU A 221 -15.68 2.69 -4.64
N HIS A 222 -14.96 1.57 -4.64
CA HIS A 222 -14.96 0.61 -3.54
C HIS A 222 -13.53 0.30 -3.02
N ALA A 223 -12.55 1.11 -3.43
CA ALA A 223 -11.17 1.00 -2.94
C ALA A 223 -11.04 1.46 -1.49
N LYS A 224 -10.12 0.84 -0.76
CA LYS A 224 -9.72 1.24 0.60
C LYS A 224 -8.19 1.17 0.63
N THR A 225 -7.59 2.33 0.55
CA THR A 225 -6.14 2.48 0.51
C THR A 225 -5.74 3.66 1.37
N TYR A 226 -4.74 3.46 2.21
CA TYR A 226 -4.13 4.48 3.05
C TYR A 226 -2.64 4.49 2.74
N VAL A 227 -2.10 5.63 2.32
CA VAL A 227 -0.67 5.76 1.98
C VAL A 227 -0.04 6.79 2.89
N PHE A 228 1.04 6.40 3.54
CA PHE A 228 1.81 7.21 4.48
C PHE A 228 3.19 7.45 3.89
N TYR A 229 3.41 8.64 3.36
CA TYR A 229 4.69 9.02 2.78
C TYR A 229 5.63 9.55 3.86
N ARG A 230 6.91 9.22 3.73
CA ARG A 230 7.98 9.73 4.57
C ARG A 230 9.13 10.20 3.70
N ASP A 231 9.65 11.40 3.97
CA ASP A 231 10.79 11.98 3.26
C ASP A 231 12.05 11.13 3.41
N THR A 232 12.10 10.28 4.44
CA THR A 232 13.13 9.26 4.63
C THR A 232 13.08 8.13 3.60
N GLY A 233 12.04 8.07 2.76
CA GLY A 233 11.81 7.03 1.75
C GLY A 233 11.18 5.74 2.28
N PHE A 234 10.78 5.68 3.56
CA PHE A 234 10.06 4.54 4.16
C PHE A 234 8.54 4.71 4.02
N THR A 235 8.06 4.87 2.80
CA THR A 235 6.63 4.95 2.49
C THR A 235 5.96 3.61 2.71
N THR A 236 4.77 3.64 3.35
CA THR A 236 3.93 2.48 3.59
C THR A 236 2.54 2.70 3.03
N ALA A 237 1.89 1.64 2.56
CA ALA A 237 0.50 1.68 2.11
C ALA A 237 -0.28 0.49 2.67
N TYR A 238 -1.52 0.71 3.04
CA TYR A 238 -2.46 -0.33 3.43
C TYR A 238 -3.54 -0.45 2.35
N VAL A 239 -3.71 -1.65 1.81
CA VAL A 239 -4.72 -1.95 0.79
C VAL A 239 -5.54 -3.14 1.26
N GLY A 240 -6.85 -3.00 1.30
CA GLY A 240 -7.69 -4.09 1.77
C GLY A 240 -9.17 -3.78 1.81
N SER A 241 -9.86 -4.41 2.76
CA SER A 241 -11.31 -4.29 2.92
C SER A 241 -11.74 -3.18 3.88
N SER A 242 -10.82 -2.63 4.71
CA SER A 242 -11.14 -1.71 5.79
C SER A 242 -11.49 -0.30 5.32
N ASN A 243 -12.75 0.06 5.41
CA ASN A 243 -13.17 1.45 5.37
C ASN A 243 -12.90 2.14 6.72
N LEU A 244 -12.96 3.48 6.74
CA LEU A 244 -12.80 4.24 7.98
C LEU A 244 -14.08 4.16 8.83
N SER A 245 -14.32 2.99 9.42
CA SER A 245 -15.44 2.71 10.33
C SER A 245 -14.94 1.98 11.58
N ASN A 246 -15.65 2.08 12.70
CA ASN A 246 -15.22 1.45 13.94
C ASN A 246 -15.09 -0.08 13.80
N ALA A 247 -16.07 -0.72 13.19
CA ALA A 247 -16.02 -2.17 12.98
C ALA A 247 -14.82 -2.59 12.13
N ALA A 248 -14.54 -1.87 11.03
CA ALA A 248 -13.47 -2.23 10.11
C ALA A 248 -12.07 -2.03 10.69
N ILE A 249 -11.83 -1.01 11.51
CA ILE A 249 -10.49 -0.69 11.99
C ILE A 249 -10.18 -1.17 13.42
N SER A 250 -11.20 -1.62 14.18
CA SER A 250 -11.00 -2.01 15.58
C SER A 250 -11.32 -3.46 15.91
N SER A 251 -12.38 -4.03 15.35
CA SER A 251 -12.90 -5.34 15.78
C SER A 251 -13.41 -6.24 14.67
N GLY A 252 -13.48 -5.75 13.43
CA GLY A 252 -13.92 -6.54 12.28
C GLY A 252 -12.83 -7.49 11.80
N LEU A 253 -13.23 -8.63 11.24
CA LEU A 253 -12.36 -9.53 10.50
C LEU A 253 -12.11 -8.94 9.10
N GLU A 254 -11.20 -7.98 9.03
CA GLU A 254 -10.87 -7.27 7.80
C GLU A 254 -9.44 -7.62 7.39
N TRP A 255 -9.27 -7.89 6.13
CA TRP A 255 -7.95 -8.22 5.58
C TRP A 255 -7.34 -7.00 4.92
N ASN A 256 -6.14 -6.64 5.37
CA ASN A 256 -5.38 -5.53 4.83
C ASN A 256 -3.93 -5.94 4.62
N VAL A 257 -3.42 -5.70 3.44
CA VAL A 257 -1.99 -5.88 3.15
C VAL A 257 -1.30 -4.55 3.39
N LYS A 258 -0.31 -4.54 4.27
CA LYS A 258 0.67 -3.46 4.37
C LYS A 258 1.75 -3.70 3.35
N VAL A 259 1.91 -2.79 2.43
CA VAL A 259 2.97 -2.77 1.41
C VAL A 259 3.96 -1.69 1.78
N THR A 260 5.26 -1.95 1.65
CA THR A 260 6.29 -0.96 1.93
C THR A 260 7.13 -0.67 0.68
N ARG A 261 7.62 0.56 0.56
CA ARG A 261 8.47 0.97 -0.58
C ARG A 261 9.80 0.23 -0.59
N LYS A 262 10.30 -0.18 0.57
CA LYS A 262 11.57 -0.89 0.67
C LYS A 262 11.49 -2.32 0.17
N ASP A 263 10.31 -2.93 0.31
CA ASP A 263 10.05 -4.32 -0.08
C ASP A 263 9.47 -4.40 -1.50
N LEU A 264 8.45 -3.61 -1.80
CA LEU A 264 7.73 -3.61 -3.08
C LEU A 264 7.63 -2.20 -3.68
N PRO A 265 8.75 -1.60 -4.14
CA PRO A 265 8.80 -0.22 -4.63
C PRO A 265 7.84 0.03 -5.80
N GLU A 266 7.79 -0.86 -6.78
CA GLU A 266 6.93 -0.73 -7.96
C GLU A 266 5.44 -0.74 -7.60
N THR A 267 5.06 -1.52 -6.58
CA THR A 267 3.67 -1.55 -6.09
C THR A 267 3.29 -0.23 -5.44
N ILE A 268 4.15 0.35 -4.61
CA ILE A 268 3.93 1.68 -4.02
C ILE A 268 3.84 2.76 -5.09
N GLU A 269 4.70 2.73 -6.10
CA GLU A 269 4.68 3.68 -7.21
C GLU A 269 3.38 3.56 -8.01
N LYS A 270 2.91 2.35 -8.27
CA LYS A 270 1.63 2.12 -8.94
C LYS A 270 0.44 2.62 -8.11
N ILE A 271 0.44 2.38 -6.79
CA ILE A 271 -0.59 2.91 -5.89
C ILE A 271 -0.60 4.44 -5.93
N ALA A 272 0.57 5.07 -5.80
CA ALA A 272 0.71 6.53 -5.82
C ALA A 272 0.26 7.12 -7.17
N ALA A 273 0.69 6.54 -8.29
CA ALA A 273 0.29 6.99 -9.63
C ALA A 273 -1.21 6.84 -9.87
N THR A 274 -1.84 5.76 -9.36
CA THR A 274 -3.28 5.56 -9.44
C THR A 274 -4.03 6.59 -8.61
N PHE A 275 -3.57 6.88 -7.39
CA PHE A 275 -4.15 7.95 -6.58
C PHE A 275 -4.07 9.31 -7.29
N GLU A 276 -2.90 9.66 -7.86
CA GLU A 276 -2.73 10.91 -8.63
C GLU A 276 -3.66 10.97 -9.85
N SER A 277 -3.84 9.86 -10.55
CA SER A 277 -4.78 9.78 -11.67
C SER A 277 -6.22 10.10 -11.23
N TYR A 278 -6.67 9.54 -10.11
CA TYR A 278 -7.99 9.84 -9.56
C TYR A 278 -8.05 11.27 -9.01
N TRP A 279 -6.99 11.72 -8.33
CA TRP A 279 -6.92 13.07 -7.80
C TRP A 279 -7.06 14.14 -8.89
N ASN A 280 -6.52 13.89 -10.07
CA ASN A 280 -6.59 14.80 -11.21
C ASN A 280 -7.79 14.57 -12.13
N SER A 281 -8.60 13.53 -11.89
CA SER A 281 -9.81 13.28 -12.65
C SER A 281 -10.92 14.27 -12.29
N SER A 282 -11.66 14.73 -13.29
CA SER A 282 -12.83 15.60 -13.12
C SER A 282 -14.02 14.91 -12.44
N GLU A 283 -13.99 13.58 -12.35
CA GLU A 283 -15.01 12.80 -11.62
C GLU A 283 -14.99 13.10 -10.11
N PHE A 284 -13.81 13.41 -9.56
CA PHE A 284 -13.63 13.69 -8.14
C PHE A 284 -13.56 15.19 -7.91
N GLU A 285 -14.62 15.73 -7.36
CA GLU A 285 -14.79 17.16 -7.14
C GLU A 285 -14.27 17.57 -5.76
N TYR A 286 -13.63 18.72 -5.67
CA TYR A 286 -13.20 19.26 -4.38
C TYR A 286 -14.41 19.51 -3.48
N TYR A 287 -14.29 19.13 -2.22
CA TYR A 287 -15.28 19.37 -1.19
C TYR A 287 -14.91 20.62 -0.38
N ASP A 288 -15.82 21.59 -0.39
CA ASP A 288 -15.75 22.81 0.42
C ASP A 288 -17.04 23.00 1.24
N GLU A 289 -17.12 24.08 1.99
CA GLU A 289 -18.26 24.39 2.84
C GLU A 289 -19.58 24.52 2.06
N GLY A 290 -19.53 25.07 0.86
CA GLY A 290 -20.69 25.23 -0.02
C GLY A 290 -21.26 23.90 -0.52
N GLN A 291 -20.50 22.81 -0.45
CA GLN A 291 -20.90 21.49 -0.94
C GLN A 291 -21.61 20.61 0.12
N ARG A 292 -21.70 21.06 1.36
CA ARG A 292 -22.29 20.28 2.46
C ARG A 292 -23.72 19.84 2.17
N GLU A 293 -24.57 20.74 1.64
CA GLU A 293 -25.96 20.39 1.30
C GLU A 293 -26.04 19.41 0.13
N ARG A 294 -25.17 19.59 -0.87
CA ARG A 294 -25.08 18.68 -2.01
C ARG A 294 -24.70 17.28 -1.55
N LEU A 295 -23.65 17.14 -0.72
CA LEU A 295 -23.23 15.86 -0.16
C LEU A 295 -24.37 15.23 0.66
N THR A 296 -25.03 16.02 1.52
CA THR A 296 -26.16 15.54 2.33
C THR A 296 -27.28 14.99 1.48
N ARG A 297 -27.64 15.69 0.40
CA ARG A 297 -28.68 15.23 -0.53
C ARG A 297 -28.27 13.97 -1.29
N ALA A 298 -27.04 13.92 -1.78
CA ALA A 298 -26.51 12.75 -2.49
C ALA A 298 -26.51 11.50 -1.60
N LEU A 299 -26.02 11.61 -0.36
CA LEU A 299 -26.01 10.50 0.60
C LEU A 299 -27.42 10.02 0.97
N LYS A 300 -28.38 10.94 1.10
CA LYS A 300 -29.79 10.57 1.33
C LYS A 300 -30.38 9.85 0.13
N ALA A 301 -30.15 10.36 -1.09
CA ALA A 301 -30.68 9.74 -2.32
C ALA A 301 -30.18 8.29 -2.47
N GLU A 302 -28.92 8.04 -2.18
CA GLU A 302 -28.36 6.68 -2.23
C GLU A 302 -28.97 5.74 -1.17
N LYS A 303 -29.21 6.22 0.05
CA LYS A 303 -29.88 5.42 1.09
C LYS A 303 -31.33 5.05 0.73
N TYR A 304 -32.04 5.94 0.08
CA TYR A 304 -33.43 5.66 -0.34
C TYR A 304 -33.47 4.72 -1.54
N SER A 305 -32.49 4.79 -2.45
CA SER A 305 -32.44 3.86 -3.59
C SER A 305 -32.16 2.40 -3.17
N GLU A 306 -31.42 2.18 -2.08
CA GLU A 306 -31.24 0.83 -1.52
C GLU A 306 -32.49 0.27 -0.86
N THR A 307 -33.32 1.09 -0.24
CA THR A 307 -34.57 0.64 0.43
C THR A 307 -35.68 0.30 -0.55
N ASP A 308 -35.70 0.89 -1.74
CA ASP A 308 -36.69 0.56 -2.78
C ASP A 308 -36.36 -0.72 -3.56
N HIS A 309 -35.16 -1.28 -3.42
CA HIS A 309 -34.73 -2.51 -4.09
C HIS A 309 -35.05 -3.82 -3.35
N ILE A 310 -35.85 -3.81 -2.28
CA ILE A 310 -36.39 -5.03 -1.68
C ILE A 310 -37.60 -5.53 -2.51
N GLY A 311 -37.39 -5.80 -3.77
CA GLY A 311 -38.52 -6.32 -4.53
C GLY A 311 -38.26 -6.85 -5.93
N ILE A 312 -37.28 -6.45 -6.66
CA ILE A 312 -36.98 -7.02 -7.99
C ILE A 312 -35.48 -6.88 -8.26
N TYR A 313 -34.77 -8.01 -8.31
CA TYR A 313 -33.39 -8.05 -8.83
C TYR A 313 -33.42 -7.85 -10.36
N THR A 314 -33.59 -6.62 -10.82
CA THR A 314 -33.10 -6.24 -12.14
C THR A 314 -31.65 -5.81 -11.94
N LEU A 315 -30.72 -6.64 -12.36
CA LEU A 315 -29.33 -6.27 -12.55
C LEU A 315 -29.29 -5.25 -13.68
N ASP A 316 -29.42 -3.95 -13.34
CA ASP A 316 -29.05 -2.88 -14.25
C ASP A 316 -27.53 -2.89 -14.40
N ILE A 317 -27.05 -3.74 -15.30
CA ILE A 317 -25.64 -3.73 -15.72
C ILE A 317 -25.43 -2.49 -16.56
N LEU A 318 -24.97 -1.43 -15.95
CA LEU A 318 -24.56 -0.23 -16.66
C LEU A 318 -23.12 -0.41 -17.15
N PRO A 319 -22.86 -0.31 -18.45
CA PRO A 319 -21.51 -0.46 -19.00
C PRO A 319 -20.59 0.66 -18.53
N TYR A 320 -19.33 0.35 -18.32
CA TYR A 320 -18.28 1.35 -18.12
C TYR A 320 -18.19 2.26 -19.35
N SER A 321 -17.65 3.48 -19.19
CA SER A 321 -17.59 4.48 -20.27
C SER A 321 -16.96 3.93 -21.58
N TYR A 322 -15.91 3.13 -21.50
CA TYR A 322 -15.30 2.48 -22.65
C TYR A 322 -16.19 1.37 -23.25
N GLN A 323 -16.98 0.68 -22.44
CA GLN A 323 -17.93 -0.33 -22.91
C GLN A 323 -19.12 0.35 -23.58
N GLN A 324 -19.60 1.48 -23.05
CA GLN A 324 -20.64 2.30 -23.68
C GLN A 324 -20.18 2.82 -25.04
N GLU A 325 -18.92 3.29 -25.16
CA GLU A 325 -18.36 3.73 -26.44
C GLU A 325 -18.31 2.60 -27.47
N ILE A 326 -17.97 1.36 -27.03
CA ILE A 326 -18.00 0.19 -27.91
C ILE A 326 -19.45 -0.12 -28.33
N LEU A 327 -20.41 -0.09 -27.42
CA LEU A 327 -21.81 -0.32 -27.72
C LEU A 327 -22.37 0.74 -28.68
N ASP A 328 -22.03 2.01 -28.47
CA ASP A 328 -22.46 3.12 -29.32
C ASP A 328 -21.88 2.98 -30.75
N ARG A 329 -20.62 2.53 -30.89
CA ARG A 329 -20.01 2.22 -32.19
C ARG A 329 -20.68 1.04 -32.87
N LEU A 330 -20.99 -0.03 -32.16
CA LEU A 330 -21.70 -1.19 -32.69
C LEU A 330 -23.12 -0.83 -33.15
N ASP A 331 -23.82 0.02 -32.40
CA ASP A 331 -25.14 0.50 -32.79
C ASP A 331 -25.10 1.46 -34.01
N ALA A 332 -24.06 2.27 -34.14
CA ALA A 332 -23.82 3.10 -35.31
C ALA A 332 -23.56 2.25 -36.58
N ASP A 333 -22.71 1.23 -36.46
CA ASP A 333 -22.42 0.30 -37.55
C ASP A 333 -23.68 -0.49 -37.96
N ARG A 334 -24.47 -0.91 -37.01
CA ARG A 334 -25.72 -1.65 -37.27
C ARG A 334 -26.76 -0.78 -38.01
N LYS A 335 -26.81 0.53 -37.73
CA LYS A 335 -27.68 1.49 -38.41
C LYS A 335 -27.16 1.87 -39.79
N SER A 336 -25.87 1.67 -40.08
CA SER A 336 -25.28 1.95 -41.41
C SER A 336 -25.42 0.80 -42.40
N VAL A 337 -25.87 -0.37 -41.97
CA VAL A 337 -26.01 -1.59 -42.79
C VAL A 337 -27.47 -1.86 -43.16
N VAL A 338 -28.41 -0.98 -42.84
CA VAL A 338 -29.81 -0.95 -43.27
C VAL A 338 -29.98 0.24 -44.17
#